data_e9f48c91b761f933a89e915fc3ec20d1
#
_entry.id   e9f48c91b761f933a89e915fc3ec20d1
#
_cell.length_a   1.000
_cell.length_b   1.000
_cell.length_c   1.000
_cell.angle_alpha   90.00
_cell.angle_beta   90.00
_cell.angle_gamma   90.00
#
_symmetry.space_group_name_H-M   'P 1'
#
loop_
_entity.id
_entity.type
_entity.pdbx_description
1 polymer ?
#
loop_
_entity_poly.entity_id
_entity_poly.type
_entity_poly.pdbx_seq_one_letter_code
_entity_poly.pdbx_strand_id
1 'polypeptide(L)'
;MLLPLVTVYLACLFIALRFGTGSKEVFYCGTTHANEWITSTLLMTFLENMCVAYNRNSNIYGYNVKTILTKCTLYIVPMLNPDGVNLVNGSLNFNSNAYTYARYIARKYPDIPFPSGWKANINGVDLNLQFPAGW
;
A
#
# COMPACT_ATOMS: atom_id res chain seq x y z
N MET A 1 -19.00 6.70 10.60
CA MET A 1 -19.36 7.85 9.74
C MET A 1 -18.12 8.24 8.96
N LEU A 2 -18.04 7.83 7.68
CA LEU A 2 -16.95 8.24 6.79
C LEU A 2 -17.01 9.76 6.63
N LEU A 3 -15.90 10.42 6.88
CA LEU A 3 -15.79 11.87 6.72
C LEU A 3 -16.00 12.23 5.23
N PRO A 4 -16.69 13.32 4.89
CA PRO A 4 -16.95 13.73 3.51
C PRO A 4 -15.67 14.03 2.70
N LEU A 5 -14.50 13.99 3.33
CA LEU A 5 -13.18 14.24 2.75
C LEU A 5 -12.44 12.96 2.33
N VAL A 6 -12.94 11.79 2.68
CA VAL A 6 -12.31 10.51 2.31
C VAL A 6 -13.16 9.82 1.27
N THR A 7 -12.61 9.67 0.07
CA THR A 7 -13.20 8.88 -1.01
C THR A 7 -12.44 7.58 -1.14
N VAL A 8 -13.16 6.45 -1.20
CA VAL A 8 -12.57 5.12 -1.39
C VAL A 8 -12.81 4.69 -2.83
N TYR A 9 -11.75 4.35 -3.53
CA TYR A 9 -11.80 3.75 -4.86
C TYR A 9 -11.51 2.25 -4.73
N LEU A 10 -12.45 1.44 -5.21
CA LEU A 10 -12.31 -0.01 -5.28
C LEU A 10 -12.13 -0.40 -6.74
N ALA A 11 -10.93 -0.82 -7.12
CA ALA A 11 -10.64 -1.37 -8.43
C ALA A 11 -9.98 -2.73 -8.26
N CYS A 12 -10.72 -3.79 -8.54
CA CYS A 12 -10.29 -5.18 -8.42
C CYS A 12 -9.80 -5.53 -7.00
N LEU A 13 -8.51 -5.51 -6.74
CA LEU A 13 -7.90 -5.84 -5.43
C LEU A 13 -7.23 -4.64 -4.76
N PHE A 14 -7.35 -3.45 -5.34
CA PHE A 14 -6.72 -2.24 -4.81
C PHE A 14 -7.72 -1.34 -4.10
N ILE A 15 -7.33 -0.86 -2.91
CA ILE A 15 -8.04 0.20 -2.20
C ILE A 15 -7.18 1.44 -2.28
N ALA A 16 -7.71 2.48 -2.91
CA ALA A 16 -7.12 3.82 -2.90
C ALA A 16 -7.99 4.76 -2.08
N LEU A 17 -7.37 5.49 -1.18
CA LEU A 17 -8.01 6.47 -0.31
C LEU A 17 -7.60 7.87 -0.75
N ARG A 18 -8.58 8.74 -1.02
CA ARG A 18 -8.35 10.15 -1.31
C ARG A 18 -8.72 10.98 -0.08
N PHE A 19 -7.80 11.84 0.37
CA PHE A 19 -7.98 12.67 1.56
C PHE A 19 -7.50 14.10 1.32
N GLY A 20 -8.38 15.08 1.46
CA GLY A 20 -8.13 16.50 1.18
C GLY A 20 -8.83 17.01 -0.07
N THR A 21 -8.76 18.32 -0.28
CA THR A 21 -9.42 19.04 -1.40
C THR A 21 -8.48 20.02 -2.12
N GLY A 22 -7.21 20.07 -1.70
CA GLY A 22 -6.24 21.00 -2.29
C GLY A 22 -5.79 20.56 -3.69
N SER A 23 -5.24 21.52 -4.44
CA SER A 23 -4.80 21.30 -5.81
C SER A 23 -3.44 20.63 -5.94
N LYS A 24 -2.64 20.60 -4.85
CA LYS A 24 -1.36 19.90 -4.83
C LYS A 24 -1.62 18.43 -4.49
N GLU A 25 -1.23 17.53 -5.37
CA GLU A 25 -1.45 16.12 -5.19
C GLU A 25 -0.20 15.42 -4.65
N VAL A 26 -0.41 14.54 -3.66
CA VAL A 26 0.65 13.75 -3.05
C VAL A 26 0.18 12.29 -3.02
N PHE A 27 1.01 11.40 -3.52
CA PHE A 27 0.74 9.97 -3.57
C PHE A 27 1.65 9.21 -2.62
N TYR A 28 1.04 8.35 -1.80
CA TYR A 28 1.73 7.39 -0.95
C TYR A 28 1.25 5.97 -1.26
N CYS A 29 2.19 5.05 -1.43
CA CYS A 29 1.87 3.63 -1.46
C CYS A 29 2.69 2.86 -0.44
N GLY A 30 2.08 1.83 0.13
CA GLY A 30 2.74 0.86 1.00
C GLY A 30 2.74 -0.52 0.37
N THR A 31 3.57 -1.39 0.90
CA THR A 31 3.63 -2.81 0.52
C THR A 31 3.82 -3.00 -0.99
N THR A 32 4.80 -2.29 -1.54
CA THR A 32 5.29 -2.53 -2.91
C THR A 32 5.93 -3.91 -2.99
N HIS A 33 6.75 -4.26 -1.98
CA HIS A 33 7.25 -5.61 -1.80
C HIS A 33 6.36 -6.41 -0.86
N ALA A 34 6.09 -7.66 -1.22
CA ALA A 34 5.14 -8.53 -0.55
C ALA A 34 5.47 -8.81 0.94
N ASN A 35 6.75 -8.91 1.29
CA ASN A 35 7.22 -9.18 2.65
C ASN A 35 7.35 -7.93 3.54
N GLU A 36 7.09 -6.74 3.00
CA GLU A 36 7.20 -5.45 3.69
C GLU A 36 5.82 -4.88 4.09
N TRP A 37 4.85 -5.76 4.41
CA TRP A 37 3.46 -5.40 4.72
C TRP A 37 3.27 -4.51 5.96
N ILE A 38 4.31 -4.35 6.79
CA ILE A 38 4.34 -3.37 7.89
C ILE A 38 4.06 -1.94 7.39
N THR A 39 4.43 -1.61 6.16
CA THR A 39 4.22 -0.29 5.57
C THR A 39 2.74 0.01 5.31
N SER A 40 1.90 -1.02 5.09
CA SER A 40 0.43 -0.85 5.07
C SER A 40 -0.09 -0.37 6.42
N THR A 41 0.35 -1.00 7.52
CA THR A 41 -0.04 -0.61 8.88
C THR A 41 0.41 0.82 9.18
N LEU A 42 1.63 1.19 8.78
CA LEU A 42 2.15 2.55 8.93
C LEU A 42 1.27 3.58 8.23
N LEU A 43 0.90 3.35 6.97
CA LEU A 43 0.07 4.27 6.21
C LEU A 43 -1.35 4.38 6.77
N MET A 44 -1.93 3.27 7.23
CA MET A 44 -3.26 3.30 7.87
C MET A 44 -3.23 4.06 9.19
N THR A 45 -2.21 3.86 10.02
CA THR A 45 -2.02 4.62 11.27
C THR A 45 -1.80 6.11 10.99
N PHE A 46 -1.00 6.43 9.96
CA PHE A 46 -0.81 7.82 9.53
C PHE A 46 -2.14 8.46 9.13
N LEU A 47 -2.95 7.79 8.30
CA LEU A 47 -4.25 8.29 7.87
C LEU A 47 -5.21 8.47 9.05
N GLU A 48 -5.25 7.52 9.99
CA GLU A 48 -6.07 7.61 11.21
C GLU A 48 -5.69 8.85 12.03
N ASN A 49 -4.39 9.06 12.27
CA ASN A 49 -3.89 10.23 12.99
C ASN A 49 -4.26 11.54 12.28
N MET A 50 -4.16 11.58 10.96
CA MET A 50 -4.58 12.72 10.15
C MET A 50 -6.09 12.99 10.28
N CYS A 51 -6.92 11.95 10.26
CA CYS A 51 -8.37 12.08 10.44
C CYS A 51 -8.73 12.60 11.84
N VAL A 52 -8.08 12.08 12.88
CA VAL A 52 -8.28 12.54 14.26
C VAL A 52 -7.88 14.00 14.41
N ALA A 53 -6.72 14.39 13.90
CA ALA A 53 -6.23 15.76 13.96
C ALA A 53 -7.11 16.72 13.14
N TYR A 54 -7.59 16.30 11.98
CA TYR A 54 -8.54 17.07 11.18
C TYR A 54 -9.82 17.38 11.97
N ASN A 55 -10.42 16.36 12.60
CA ASN A 55 -11.65 16.52 13.38
C ASN A 55 -11.46 17.45 14.59
N ARG A 56 -10.31 17.36 15.24
CA ARG A 56 -9.97 18.16 16.41
C ARG A 56 -9.42 19.56 16.05
N ASN A 57 -9.27 19.87 14.77
CA ASN A 57 -8.61 21.07 14.29
C ASN A 57 -7.22 21.27 14.93
N SER A 58 -6.47 20.17 15.07
CA SER A 58 -5.18 20.15 15.75
C SER A 58 -4.00 20.01 14.78
N ASN A 59 -2.81 20.14 15.33
CA ASN A 59 -1.55 20.04 14.59
C ASN A 59 -0.98 18.61 14.68
N ILE A 60 -0.26 18.20 13.59
CA ILE A 60 0.68 17.10 13.59
C ILE A 60 2.04 17.69 13.24
N TYR A 61 3.05 17.43 14.04
CA TYR A 61 4.43 17.96 13.88
C TYR A 61 4.48 19.48 13.64
N GLY A 62 3.62 20.23 14.34
CA GLY A 62 3.58 21.69 14.25
C GLY A 62 2.71 22.25 13.10
N TYR A 63 2.17 21.41 12.23
CA TYR A 63 1.36 21.82 11.08
C TYR A 63 -0.12 21.52 11.29
N ASN A 64 -0.99 22.52 11.08
CA ASN A 64 -2.44 22.33 11.17
C ASN A 64 -2.94 21.46 10.00
N VAL A 65 -3.57 20.33 10.34
CA VAL A 65 -4.00 19.33 9.35
C VAL A 65 -5.08 19.85 8.42
N LYS A 66 -6.04 20.65 8.92
CA LYS A 66 -7.06 21.25 8.05
C LYS A 66 -6.44 22.18 7.02
N THR A 67 -5.47 22.99 7.43
CA THR A 67 -4.75 23.91 6.53
C THR A 67 -3.96 23.13 5.47
N ILE A 68 -3.34 22.01 5.83
CA ILE A 68 -2.65 21.16 4.85
C ILE A 68 -3.65 20.63 3.82
N LEU A 69 -4.76 20.06 4.28
CA LEU A 69 -5.72 19.36 3.42
C LEU A 69 -6.58 20.29 2.55
N THR A 70 -6.62 21.60 2.84
CA THR A 70 -7.15 22.60 1.90
C THR A 70 -6.17 22.96 0.78
N LYS A 71 -4.87 22.70 0.98
CA LYS A 71 -3.81 22.99 -0.02
C LYS A 71 -3.39 21.76 -0.80
N CYS A 72 -3.46 20.60 -0.17
CA CYS A 72 -3.03 19.31 -0.72
C CYS A 72 -4.16 18.29 -0.72
N THR A 73 -4.09 17.37 -1.65
CA THR A 73 -4.88 16.13 -1.68
C THR A 73 -3.93 14.96 -1.60
N LEU A 74 -4.16 14.08 -0.62
CA LEU A 74 -3.38 12.86 -0.44
C LEU A 74 -4.11 11.71 -1.12
N TYR A 75 -3.39 10.95 -1.94
CA TYR A 75 -3.82 9.66 -2.47
C TYR A 75 -2.99 8.59 -1.77
N ILE A 76 -3.65 7.66 -1.09
CA ILE A 76 -2.98 6.63 -0.30
C ILE A 76 -3.45 5.27 -0.79
N VAL A 77 -2.52 4.44 -1.23
CA VAL A 77 -2.71 3.02 -1.54
C VAL A 77 -1.99 2.21 -0.46
N PRO A 78 -2.67 1.78 0.60
CA PRO A 78 -2.01 1.15 1.74
C PRO A 78 -1.30 -0.15 1.39
N MET A 79 -1.83 -0.92 0.42
CA MET A 79 -1.29 -2.21 0.01
C MET A 79 -1.28 -2.31 -1.52
N LEU A 80 -0.10 -2.12 -2.10
CA LEU A 80 0.06 -2.16 -3.57
C LEU A 80 0.16 -3.60 -4.10
N ASN A 81 0.59 -4.55 -3.27
CA ASN A 81 0.86 -5.94 -3.65
C ASN A 81 0.08 -6.95 -2.78
N PRO A 82 -1.26 -6.95 -2.81
CA PRO A 82 -2.07 -7.81 -1.94
C PRO A 82 -1.88 -9.30 -2.20
N ASP A 83 -1.72 -9.70 -3.46
CA ASP A 83 -1.52 -11.11 -3.83
C ASP A 83 -0.16 -11.65 -3.34
N GLY A 84 0.88 -10.81 -3.44
CA GLY A 84 2.18 -11.15 -2.89
C GLY A 84 2.14 -11.28 -1.37
N VAL A 85 1.40 -10.40 -0.68
CA VAL A 85 1.18 -10.49 0.78
C VAL A 85 0.45 -11.79 1.12
N ASN A 86 -0.60 -12.16 0.39
CA ASN A 86 -1.33 -13.41 0.61
C ASN A 86 -0.43 -14.65 0.44
N LEU A 87 0.54 -14.59 -0.46
CA LEU A 87 1.55 -15.63 -0.60
C LEU A 87 2.46 -15.68 0.64
N VAL A 88 3.01 -14.53 1.06
CA VAL A 88 3.99 -14.45 2.15
C VAL A 88 3.38 -14.81 3.50
N ASN A 89 2.16 -14.37 3.78
CA ASN A 89 1.48 -14.62 5.06
C ASN A 89 0.75 -15.98 5.14
N GLY A 90 0.78 -16.77 4.05
CA GLY A 90 0.16 -18.10 3.99
C GLY A 90 -1.34 -18.10 3.75
N SER A 91 -1.94 -16.96 3.43
CA SER A 91 -3.39 -16.86 3.10
C SER A 91 -3.71 -17.39 1.69
N LEU A 92 -2.70 -17.46 0.82
CA LEU A 92 -2.89 -18.00 -0.52
C LEU A 92 -3.01 -19.54 -0.46
N ASN A 93 -4.02 -20.08 -1.13
CA ASN A 93 -4.21 -21.53 -1.20
C ASN A 93 -2.98 -22.22 -1.84
N PHE A 94 -2.35 -23.13 -1.09
CA PHE A 94 -1.17 -23.90 -1.50
C PHE A 94 -1.40 -24.79 -2.74
N ASN A 95 -2.65 -25.15 -3.01
CA ASN A 95 -3.04 -25.95 -4.18
C ASN A 95 -3.44 -25.08 -5.39
N SER A 96 -3.34 -23.75 -5.27
CA SER A 96 -3.66 -22.86 -6.39
C SER A 96 -2.57 -22.86 -7.46
N ASN A 97 -2.98 -22.59 -8.69
CA ASN A 97 -2.04 -22.41 -9.80
C ASN A 97 -1.08 -21.25 -9.52
N ALA A 98 -1.57 -20.18 -8.88
CA ALA A 98 -0.78 -19.02 -8.51
C ALA A 98 0.36 -19.38 -7.55
N TYR A 99 0.08 -20.17 -6.49
CA TYR A 99 1.11 -20.66 -5.56
C TYR A 99 2.13 -21.55 -6.27
N THR A 100 1.65 -22.48 -7.09
CA THR A 100 2.51 -23.41 -7.84
C THR A 100 3.44 -22.67 -8.78
N TYR A 101 2.93 -21.63 -9.45
CA TYR A 101 3.72 -20.78 -10.34
C TYR A 101 4.76 -19.95 -9.58
N ALA A 102 4.38 -19.30 -8.48
CA ALA A 102 5.30 -18.54 -7.64
C ALA A 102 6.43 -19.44 -7.11
N ARG A 103 6.08 -20.66 -6.64
CA ARG A 103 7.06 -21.65 -6.19
C ARG A 103 8.01 -22.10 -7.31
N TYR A 104 7.49 -22.24 -8.53
CA TYR A 104 8.33 -22.56 -9.70
C TYR A 104 9.37 -21.45 -9.97
N ILE A 105 8.95 -20.18 -9.91
CA ILE A 105 9.87 -19.04 -10.06
C ILE A 105 10.90 -19.04 -8.92
N ALA A 106 10.48 -19.23 -7.68
CA ALA A 106 11.34 -19.21 -6.50
C ALA A 106 12.49 -20.23 -6.56
N ARG A 107 12.29 -21.37 -7.23
CA ARG A 107 13.35 -22.40 -7.43
C ARG A 107 14.58 -21.87 -8.18
N LYS A 108 14.45 -20.77 -8.91
CA LYS A 108 15.57 -20.11 -9.60
C LYS A 108 16.45 -19.30 -8.63
N TYR A 109 15.99 -19.09 -7.41
CA TYR A 109 16.63 -18.27 -6.37
C TYR A 109 16.69 -19.03 -5.05
N PRO A 110 17.48 -20.14 -4.98
CA PRO A 110 17.46 -21.05 -3.84
C PRO A 110 17.91 -20.45 -2.52
N ASP A 111 18.67 -19.35 -2.57
CA ASP A 111 19.16 -18.65 -1.38
C ASP A 111 18.10 -17.74 -0.74
N ILE A 112 16.98 -17.50 -1.42
CA ILE A 112 15.87 -16.69 -0.92
C ILE A 112 14.81 -17.62 -0.31
N PRO A 113 14.51 -17.47 1.00
CA PRO A 113 13.53 -18.35 1.65
C PRO A 113 12.14 -18.12 1.05
N PHE A 114 11.47 -19.21 0.65
CA PHE A 114 10.13 -19.15 0.09
C PHE A 114 9.10 -19.71 1.09
N PRO A 115 7.95 -19.04 1.30
CA PRO A 115 7.51 -17.79 0.67
C PRO A 115 7.97 -16.52 1.41
N SER A 116 8.60 -16.60 2.57
CA SER A 116 8.87 -15.47 3.48
C SER A 116 9.76 -14.38 2.87
N GLY A 117 10.67 -14.74 1.97
CA GLY A 117 11.55 -13.81 1.27
C GLY A 117 10.97 -13.26 -0.04
N TRP A 118 9.75 -13.64 -0.41
CA TRP A 118 9.14 -13.20 -1.67
C TRP A 118 8.82 -11.70 -1.65
N LYS A 119 9.33 -10.95 -2.64
CA LYS A 119 9.13 -9.50 -2.78
C LYS A 119 8.20 -9.13 -3.92
N ALA A 120 8.24 -9.88 -5.00
CA ALA A 120 7.48 -9.63 -6.22
C ALA A 120 5.96 -9.75 -6.05
N ASN A 121 5.20 -9.36 -7.05
CA ASN A 121 3.81 -9.74 -7.15
C ASN A 121 3.66 -11.24 -7.43
N ILE A 122 2.42 -11.76 -7.49
CA ILE A 122 2.18 -13.19 -7.67
C ILE A 122 2.71 -13.73 -9.02
N ASN A 123 2.92 -12.87 -10.00
CA ASN A 123 3.48 -13.22 -11.31
C ASN A 123 5.02 -13.12 -11.36
N GLY A 124 5.68 -12.83 -10.24
CA GLY A 124 7.12 -12.71 -10.17
C GLY A 124 7.69 -11.37 -10.64
N VAL A 125 6.83 -10.35 -10.79
CA VAL A 125 7.24 -9.00 -11.19
C VAL A 125 7.55 -8.16 -9.96
N ASP A 126 8.76 -7.60 -9.89
CA ASP A 126 9.10 -6.61 -8.88
C ASP A 126 8.45 -5.26 -9.23
N LEU A 127 7.44 -4.88 -8.46
CA LEU A 127 6.67 -3.66 -8.73
C LEU A 127 7.49 -2.39 -8.55
N ASN A 128 8.53 -2.43 -7.70
CA ASN A 128 9.40 -1.28 -7.47
C ASN A 128 10.23 -0.93 -8.72
N LEU A 129 10.50 -1.92 -9.55
CA LEU A 129 11.24 -1.75 -10.80
C LEU A 129 10.37 -1.39 -12.01
N GLN A 130 9.08 -1.12 -11.82
CA GLN A 130 8.15 -0.83 -12.92
C GLN A 130 7.81 0.66 -13.06
N PHE A 131 8.36 1.53 -12.21
CA PHE A 131 8.17 2.97 -12.34
C PHE A 131 9.07 3.53 -13.45
N PRO A 132 8.53 4.32 -14.41
CA PRO A 132 9.27 4.77 -15.59
C PRO A 132 10.27 5.92 -15.32
N ALA A 133 10.36 6.39 -14.10
CA ALA A 133 11.19 7.53 -13.74
C ALA A 133 12.64 7.12 -13.44
N GLY A 134 13.58 7.57 -14.25
CA GLY A 134 15.02 7.47 -13.95
C GLY A 134 15.69 6.14 -14.30
N TRP A 135 15.05 5.33 -15.14
CA TRP A 135 15.63 4.08 -15.66
C TRP A 135 16.37 4.28 -16.97
#